data_6fdc7c8359e1e7649773c345ec57aea3
#
_entry.id   6fdc7c8359e1e7649773c345ec57aea3
#
_cell.length_a   1.000
_cell.length_b   1.000
_cell.length_c   1.000
_cell.angle_alpha   90.00
_cell.angle_beta   90.00
_cell.angle_gamma   90.00
#
_symmetry.space_group_name_H-M   'P 1'
#
loop_
_entity.id
_entity.type
_entity.pdbx_description
1 polymer ?
#
loop_
_entity_poly.entity_id
_entity_poly.type
_entity_poly.pdbx_seq_one_letter_code
_entity_poly.pdbx_strand_id
1 'polypeptide(L)'
;MEGLEDMTELKYKITYTSKFKSQLKKLKKQGKDLKKVKNIIEKLAKGEKLNYSYKDHKLIDNNYFHNYRECHVEPDWLLVYQINKDKLIIYFIETGSHSEILFR
;
A
#
# COMPACT_ATOMS: atom_id res chain seq x y z
N MET A 1 -1.79 -14.80 -23.34
CA MET A 1 -1.34 -13.41 -23.34
C MET A 1 -1.95 -12.58 -22.23
N GLU A 2 -2.61 -13.25 -21.30
CA GLU A 2 -3.27 -12.60 -20.16
C GLU A 2 -2.31 -11.80 -19.29
N GLY A 3 -1.10 -12.34 -19.08
CA GLY A 3 -0.14 -11.64 -18.26
C GLY A 3 0.31 -10.30 -18.81
N LEU A 4 0.32 -10.17 -20.13
CA LEU A 4 0.68 -8.91 -20.77
C LEU A 4 -0.45 -7.89 -20.65
N GLU A 5 -1.69 -8.34 -20.69
CA GLU A 5 -2.84 -7.44 -20.49
C GLU A 5 -2.83 -6.85 -19.09
N ASP A 6 -2.56 -7.68 -18.08
CA ASP A 6 -2.51 -7.22 -16.71
C ASP A 6 -1.43 -6.15 -16.52
N MET A 7 -0.28 -6.32 -17.15
CA MET A 7 0.82 -5.35 -17.04
C MET A 7 0.48 -4.04 -17.72
N THR A 8 -0.26 -4.06 -18.83
CA THR A 8 -0.63 -2.83 -19.54
C THR A 8 -1.71 -2.03 -18.83
N GLU A 9 -2.41 -2.64 -17.88
CA GLU A 9 -3.48 -1.98 -17.12
C GLU A 9 -2.98 -1.17 -15.94
N LEU A 10 -1.70 -1.28 -15.58
CA LEU A 10 -1.16 -0.52 -14.46
C LEU A 10 -1.11 0.96 -14.81
N LYS A 11 -1.74 1.76 -13.97
CA LYS A 11 -1.71 3.22 -14.08
C LYS A 11 -0.46 3.80 -13.43
N TYR A 12 -0.01 3.19 -12.34
CA TYR A 12 1.11 3.68 -11.55
C TYR A 12 2.24 2.66 -11.53
N LYS A 13 3.47 3.17 -11.62
CA LYS A 13 4.66 2.36 -11.36
C LYS A 13 4.74 2.10 -9.86
N ILE A 14 4.97 0.85 -9.48
CA ILE A 14 5.02 0.44 -8.08
C ILE A 14 6.44 0.60 -7.55
N THR A 15 6.59 1.24 -6.39
CA THR A 15 7.86 1.41 -5.71
C THR A 15 7.69 1.08 -4.23
N TYR A 16 8.64 0.31 -3.69
CA TYR A 16 8.62 -0.11 -2.28
C TYR A 16 9.79 0.52 -1.54
N THR A 17 9.53 1.01 -0.32
CA THR A 17 10.62 1.45 0.56
C THR A 17 11.33 0.22 1.14
N SER A 18 12.58 0.40 1.56
CA SER A 18 13.32 -0.66 2.26
C SER A 18 12.59 -1.10 3.52
N LYS A 19 12.01 -0.15 4.24
CA LYS A 19 11.25 -0.43 5.44
C LYS A 19 10.04 -1.31 5.15
N PHE A 20 9.30 -0.98 4.09
CA PHE A 20 8.14 -1.77 3.67
C PHE A 20 8.54 -3.23 3.36
N LYS A 21 9.62 -3.41 2.59
CA LYS A 21 10.11 -4.75 2.25
C LYS A 21 10.47 -5.56 3.49
N SER A 22 11.15 -4.92 4.43
CA SER A 22 11.53 -5.55 5.69
C SER A 22 10.30 -5.96 6.51
N GLN A 23 9.31 -5.08 6.55
CA GLN A 23 8.07 -5.35 7.28
C GLN A 23 7.27 -6.50 6.65
N LEU A 24 7.26 -6.60 5.32
CA LEU A 24 6.62 -7.74 4.65
C LEU A 24 7.26 -9.06 5.03
N LYS A 25 8.59 -9.12 5.11
CA LYS A 25 9.30 -10.32 5.53
C LYS A 25 8.91 -10.73 6.94
N LYS A 26 8.80 -9.76 7.83
CA LYS A 26 8.39 -9.99 9.21
C LYS A 26 6.97 -10.55 9.27
N LEU A 27 6.05 -9.95 8.52
CA LEU A 27 4.66 -10.39 8.46
C LEU A 27 4.55 -11.81 7.93
N LYS A 28 5.34 -12.15 6.91
CA LYS A 28 5.39 -13.51 6.38
C LYS A 28 5.83 -14.51 7.43
N LYS A 29 6.86 -14.18 8.21
CA LYS A 29 7.35 -15.02 9.30
C LYS A 29 6.30 -15.20 10.39
N GLN A 30 5.45 -14.20 10.59
CA GLN A 30 4.34 -14.26 11.55
C GLN A 30 3.14 -15.04 11.04
N GLY A 31 3.22 -15.59 9.82
CA GLY A 31 2.14 -16.39 9.25
C GLY A 31 1.05 -15.60 8.57
N LYS A 32 1.25 -14.30 8.31
CA LYS A 32 0.25 -13.49 7.61
C LYS A 32 0.15 -13.90 6.14
N ASP A 33 -1.05 -13.85 5.60
CA ASP A 33 -1.31 -14.16 4.20
C ASP A 33 -0.99 -12.92 3.34
N LEU A 34 0.19 -12.92 2.73
CA LEU A 34 0.64 -11.81 1.91
C LEU A 34 -0.20 -11.60 0.64
N LYS A 35 -1.02 -12.57 0.25
CA LYS A 35 -1.93 -12.40 -0.89
C LYS A 35 -2.90 -11.26 -0.65
N LYS A 36 -3.28 -11.04 0.60
CA LYS A 36 -4.21 -9.96 0.96
C LYS A 36 -3.64 -8.59 0.62
N VAL A 37 -2.39 -8.34 1.01
CA VAL A 37 -1.75 -7.06 0.72
C VAL A 37 -1.42 -6.93 -0.76
N LYS A 38 -1.03 -8.03 -1.42
CA LYS A 38 -0.77 -8.02 -2.86
C LYS A 38 -1.99 -7.61 -3.67
N ASN A 39 -3.15 -8.13 -3.30
CA ASN A 39 -4.40 -7.78 -3.99
C ASN A 39 -4.69 -6.28 -3.88
N ILE A 40 -4.47 -5.70 -2.71
CA ILE A 40 -4.65 -4.26 -2.50
C ILE A 40 -3.65 -3.46 -3.35
N ILE A 41 -2.38 -3.87 -3.33
CA ILE A 41 -1.33 -3.22 -4.11
C ILE A 41 -1.69 -3.19 -5.60
N GLU A 42 -2.15 -4.32 -6.14
CA GLU A 42 -2.53 -4.39 -7.55
C GLU A 42 -3.69 -3.45 -7.88
N LYS A 43 -4.71 -3.43 -7.04
CA LYS A 43 -5.86 -2.54 -7.26
C LYS A 43 -5.44 -1.07 -7.24
N LEU A 44 -4.62 -0.68 -6.27
CA LEU A 44 -4.13 0.68 -6.18
C LEU A 44 -3.26 1.04 -7.37
N ALA A 45 -2.40 0.13 -7.81
CA ALA A 45 -1.52 0.37 -8.94
C ALA A 45 -2.30 0.52 -10.26
N LYS A 46 -3.45 -0.12 -10.36
CA LYS A 46 -4.34 0.03 -11.52
C LYS A 46 -5.18 1.31 -11.46
N GLY A 47 -5.08 2.06 -10.37
CA GLY A 47 -5.86 3.27 -10.19
C GLY A 47 -7.28 3.03 -9.72
N GLU A 48 -7.58 1.83 -9.27
CA GLU A 48 -8.92 1.48 -8.77
C GLU A 48 -9.12 1.96 -7.35
N LYS A 49 -10.35 2.28 -7.01
CA LYS A 49 -10.70 2.61 -5.65
C LYS A 49 -10.88 1.32 -4.85
N LEU A 50 -10.42 1.34 -3.61
CA LEU A 50 -10.65 0.22 -2.71
C LEU A 50 -12.09 0.23 -2.20
N ASN A 51 -12.64 -0.96 -1.92
CA ASN A 51 -13.92 -1.08 -1.25
C ASN A 51 -13.82 -0.33 0.09
N TYR A 52 -14.91 0.34 0.50
CA TYR A 52 -14.90 1.14 1.72
C TYR A 52 -14.57 0.32 2.97
N SER A 53 -14.77 -1.00 2.93
CA SER A 53 -14.43 -1.89 4.04
C SER A 53 -12.94 -1.86 4.39
N TYR A 54 -12.08 -1.46 3.46
CA TYR A 54 -10.64 -1.32 3.72
C TYR A 54 -10.30 -0.01 4.42
N LYS A 55 -11.29 0.88 4.60
CA LYS A 55 -11.12 2.15 5.32
C LYS A 55 -9.98 3.00 4.79
N ASP A 56 -9.82 3.02 3.47
CA ASP A 56 -8.80 3.85 2.83
C ASP A 56 -9.08 5.32 3.09
N HIS A 57 -8.11 6.04 3.63
CA HIS A 57 -8.27 7.44 3.96
C HIS A 57 -6.94 8.17 3.91
N LYS A 58 -7.01 9.49 3.72
CA LYS A 58 -5.85 10.34 3.72
C LYS A 58 -5.38 10.57 5.15
N LEU A 59 -4.06 10.47 5.36
CA LEU A 59 -3.47 10.86 6.64
C LEU A 59 -3.33 12.35 6.70
N ILE A 60 -3.33 12.91 7.92
CA ILE A 60 -3.20 14.36 8.13
C ILE A 60 -1.81 14.80 7.67
N ASP A 61 -1.77 15.78 6.77
CA ASP A 61 -0.51 16.35 6.28
C ASP A 61 0.20 17.08 7.42
N ASN A 62 1.52 17.00 7.42
CA ASN A 62 2.37 17.79 8.29
C ASN A 62 3.62 18.20 7.51
N ASN A 63 4.61 18.77 8.18
CA ASN A 63 5.82 19.24 7.49
C ASN A 63 6.64 18.13 6.83
N TYR A 64 6.41 16.90 7.21
CA TYR A 64 7.19 15.75 6.73
C TYR A 64 6.38 14.79 5.85
N PHE A 65 5.06 14.73 6.05
CA PHE A 65 4.20 13.71 5.42
C PHE A 65 3.09 14.38 4.63
N HIS A 66 3.26 14.41 3.31
CA HIS A 66 2.27 15.00 2.41
C HIS A 66 1.63 13.92 1.54
N ASN A 67 0.32 13.98 1.41
CA ASN A 67 -0.42 13.10 0.52
C ASN A 67 -0.28 11.61 0.83
N TYR A 68 0.00 11.29 2.09
CA TYR A 68 0.06 9.90 2.54
C TYR A 68 -1.35 9.41 2.82
N ARG A 69 -1.57 8.15 2.48
CA ARG A 69 -2.85 7.48 2.70
C ARG A 69 -2.62 6.19 3.46
N GLU A 70 -3.66 5.72 4.11
CA GLU A 70 -3.62 4.49 4.89
C GLU A 70 -4.86 3.68 4.60
N CYS A 71 -4.72 2.36 4.49
CA CYS A 71 -5.86 1.46 4.43
C CYS A 71 -5.60 0.25 5.34
N HIS A 72 -6.68 -0.50 5.60
CA HIS A 72 -6.63 -1.68 6.46
C HIS A 72 -6.63 -2.93 5.60
N VAL A 73 -5.55 -3.71 5.66
CA VAL A 73 -5.50 -5.05 5.03
C VAL A 73 -6.33 -6.00 5.88
N GLU A 74 -6.20 -5.86 7.20
CA GLU A 74 -7.01 -6.52 8.25
C GLU A 74 -7.23 -5.47 9.34
N PRO A 75 -8.11 -5.71 10.31
CA PRO A 75 -8.39 -4.70 11.34
C PRO A 75 -7.15 -4.11 12.02
N ASP A 76 -6.13 -4.94 12.27
CA ASP A 76 -4.87 -4.44 12.83
C ASP A 76 -3.68 -4.70 11.92
N TRP A 77 -3.89 -4.63 10.62
CA TRP A 77 -2.82 -4.72 9.63
C TRP A 77 -3.02 -3.59 8.64
N LEU A 78 -2.18 -2.57 8.75
CA LEU A 78 -2.27 -1.33 7.98
C LEU A 78 -1.30 -1.33 6.82
N LEU A 79 -1.65 -0.54 5.81
CA LEU A 79 -0.79 -0.29 4.66
C LEU A 79 -0.77 1.23 4.44
N VAL A 80 0.43 1.82 4.53
CA VAL A 80 0.64 3.25 4.29
C VAL A 80 1.28 3.43 2.92
N TYR A 81 0.71 4.31 2.12
CA TYR A 81 1.20 4.53 0.76
C TYR A 81 1.04 6.00 0.35
N GLN A 82 1.71 6.35 -0.75
CA GLN A 82 1.64 7.69 -1.32
C GLN A 82 1.53 7.57 -2.84
N ILE A 83 0.66 8.37 -3.44
CA ILE A 83 0.52 8.42 -4.89
C ILE A 83 1.07 9.74 -5.39
N ASN A 84 2.01 9.67 -6.33
CA ASN A 84 2.48 10.83 -7.07
C ASN A 84 1.81 10.82 -8.44
N LYS A 85 0.79 11.66 -8.60
CA LYS A 85 -0.01 11.68 -9.82
C LYS A 85 0.73 12.31 -11.00
N ASP A 86 1.68 13.19 -10.71
CA ASP A 86 2.46 13.84 -11.78
C ASP A 86 3.41 12.87 -12.44
N LYS A 87 4.06 12.02 -11.64
CA LYS A 87 5.01 11.02 -12.13
C LYS A 87 4.39 9.65 -12.37
N LEU A 88 3.13 9.48 -11.99
CA LEU A 88 2.41 8.20 -12.07
C LEU A 88 3.15 7.09 -11.33
N ILE A 89 3.54 7.38 -10.09
CA ILE A 89 4.23 6.42 -9.21
C ILE A 89 3.42 6.26 -7.94
N ILE A 90 3.30 5.02 -7.47
CA ILE A 90 2.77 4.74 -6.15
C ILE A 90 3.87 4.15 -5.28
N TYR A 91 4.06 4.73 -4.09
CA TYR A 91 5.07 4.32 -3.12
C TYR A 91 4.39 3.62 -1.96
N PHE A 92 4.80 2.39 -1.67
CA PHE A 92 4.36 1.68 -0.48
C PHE A 92 5.40 1.92 0.61
N ILE A 93 4.97 2.60 1.68
CA ILE A 93 5.86 3.22 2.67
C ILE A 93 6.07 2.32 3.88
N GLU A 94 4.98 1.86 4.49
CA GLU A 94 4.99 1.03 5.69
C GLU A 94 3.82 0.07 5.68
N THR A 95 3.99 -1.06 6.38
CA THR A 95 2.88 -1.98 6.64
C THR A 95 3.13 -2.69 7.97
N GLY A 96 2.09 -2.91 8.74
CA GLY A 96 2.20 -3.54 10.05
C GLY A 96 1.01 -3.20 10.92
N SER A 97 1.11 -3.50 12.21
CA SER A 97 0.04 -3.23 13.16
C SER A 97 0.00 -1.74 13.53
N HIS A 98 -1.09 -1.33 14.19
CA HIS A 98 -1.22 0.06 14.66
C HIS A 98 -0.04 0.49 15.53
N SER A 99 0.45 -0.39 16.38
CA SER A 99 1.55 -0.06 17.26
C SER A 99 2.89 0.05 16.55
N GLU A 100 3.02 -0.53 15.36
CA GLU A 100 4.28 -0.56 14.61
C GLU A 100 4.40 0.57 13.59
N ILE A 101 3.29 1.19 13.20
CA ILE A 101 3.29 2.22 12.16
C ILE A 101 3.69 3.57 12.77
N LEU A 102 4.77 4.16 12.26
CA LEU A 102 5.31 5.42 12.78
C LEU A 102 4.56 6.66 12.32
N PHE A 103 3.80 6.56 11.24
CA PHE A 103 3.09 7.71 10.66
C PHE A 103 1.74 8.00 11.30
N ARG A 104 1.51 7.49 12.48
CA ARG A 104 0.23 7.70 13.15
C ARG A 104 0.34 8.73 14.29
#